data_c04297fe0bc55dede0331c6a00a196b6
#
_entry.id   c04297fe0bc55dede0331c6a00a196b6
#
_cell.length_a   1.000
_cell.length_b   1.000
_cell.length_c   1.000
_cell.angle_alpha   90.00
_cell.angle_beta   90.00
_cell.angle_gamma   90.00
#
_symmetry.space_group_name_H-M   'P 1'
#
loop_
_entity.id
_entity.type
_entity.pdbx_description
1 polymer ?
#
loop_
_entity_poly.entity_id
_entity_poly.type
_entity_poly.pdbx_seq_one_letter_code
_entity_poly.pdbx_strand_id
1 'polypeptide(L)'
;MPLIDFDSSRAQFAAGQMGIHFDTPARLRVISDQIGTKFTLGTEVFPIDDKAKGGIPTGGSAIIITAKDTTKQKAAWEYAKFLTGPEAQKIVVEVTGYLPTNKLASGPEYLGPFYKQNPHFATATRETDRAVPWQGYPGGNSVRVWRTQREIITGVMRGDIAPEAGLDRLVKETNSLLK
;
A
#
# COMPACT_ATOMS: atom_id res chain seq x y z
N MET A 1 9.40 -5.87 21.57
CA MET A 1 9.69 -5.60 20.15
C MET A 1 9.87 -4.11 19.98
N PRO A 2 10.97 -3.61 19.40
CA PRO A 2 11.14 -2.17 19.19
C PRO A 2 10.05 -1.67 18.24
N LEU A 3 9.41 -0.54 18.60
CA LEU A 3 8.49 0.16 17.74
C LEU A 3 9.27 1.18 16.95
N ILE A 4 9.41 0.94 15.66
CA ILE A 4 10.13 1.78 14.72
C ILE A 4 9.15 2.31 13.67
N ASP A 5 9.46 3.47 13.10
CA ASP A 5 8.68 4.00 11.98
C ASP A 5 8.89 3.20 10.67
N PHE A 6 8.10 3.48 9.67
CA PHE A 6 8.14 2.77 8.39
C PHE A 6 9.50 2.88 7.69
N ASP A 7 10.13 4.05 7.70
CA ASP A 7 11.38 4.25 6.98
C ASP A 7 12.54 3.56 7.71
N SER A 8 12.57 3.62 9.05
CA SER A 8 13.53 2.87 9.87
C SER A 8 13.36 1.36 9.70
N SER A 9 12.14 0.83 9.62
CA SER A 9 11.92 -0.60 9.43
C SER A 9 12.37 -1.07 8.04
N ARG A 10 12.15 -0.28 7.00
CA ARG A 10 12.65 -0.56 5.65
C ARG A 10 14.17 -0.56 5.60
N ALA A 11 14.80 0.44 6.22
CA ALA A 11 16.25 0.54 6.29
C ALA A 11 16.87 -0.67 7.00
N GLN A 12 16.29 -1.12 8.13
CA GLN A 12 16.75 -2.30 8.86
C GLN A 12 16.57 -3.59 8.04
N PHE A 13 15.45 -3.74 7.34
CA PHE A 13 15.23 -4.86 6.43
C PHE A 13 16.27 -4.85 5.30
N ALA A 14 16.45 -3.72 4.62
CA ALA A 14 17.42 -3.60 3.53
C ALA A 14 18.90 -3.73 4.00
N ALA A 15 19.16 -3.55 5.29
CA ALA A 15 20.45 -3.84 5.92
C ALA A 15 20.62 -5.32 6.33
N GLY A 16 19.61 -6.18 6.13
CA GLY A 16 19.65 -7.60 6.51
C GLY A 16 19.45 -7.84 8.01
N GLN A 17 18.99 -6.85 8.77
CA GLN A 17 18.73 -6.97 10.20
C GLN A 17 17.37 -7.58 10.54
N MET A 18 16.51 -7.76 9.53
CA MET A 18 15.18 -8.36 9.64
C MET A 18 15.02 -9.43 8.56
N GLY A 19 14.55 -10.63 8.95
CA GLY A 19 14.35 -11.73 8.01
C GLY A 19 13.03 -11.63 7.24
N ILE A 20 12.02 -10.95 7.77
CA ILE A 20 10.70 -10.78 7.15
C ILE A 20 10.24 -9.35 7.37
N HIS A 21 9.66 -8.76 6.32
CA HIS A 21 9.08 -7.43 6.36
C HIS A 21 7.76 -7.40 5.60
N PHE A 22 6.74 -6.79 6.20
CA PHE A 22 5.44 -6.56 5.55
C PHE A 22 5.35 -5.12 5.09
N ASP A 23 5.16 -4.90 3.80
CA ASP A 23 5.04 -3.55 3.25
C ASP A 23 4.12 -3.51 2.01
N THR A 24 3.86 -2.32 1.53
CA THR A 24 3.14 -2.09 0.28
C THR A 24 4.06 -2.34 -0.93
N PRO A 25 3.55 -2.92 -2.03
CA PRO A 25 4.32 -3.08 -3.26
C PRO A 25 4.84 -1.74 -3.83
N ALA A 26 4.19 -0.62 -3.49
CA ALA A 26 4.62 0.73 -3.89
C ALA A 26 6.03 1.13 -3.42
N ARG A 27 6.65 0.37 -2.54
CA ARG A 27 8.01 0.60 -2.04
C ARG A 27 9.02 -0.43 -2.52
N LEU A 28 8.58 -1.39 -3.32
CA LEU A 28 9.40 -2.52 -3.72
C LEU A 28 10.66 -2.09 -4.47
N ARG A 29 10.56 -1.09 -5.38
CA ARG A 29 11.73 -0.56 -6.08
C ARG A 29 12.76 0.02 -5.10
N VAL A 30 12.33 0.90 -4.23
CA VAL A 30 13.21 1.55 -3.25
C VAL A 30 13.89 0.51 -2.34
N ILE A 31 13.14 -0.48 -1.88
CA ILE A 31 13.67 -1.56 -1.04
C ILE A 31 14.69 -2.39 -1.83
N SER A 32 14.36 -2.77 -3.06
CA SER A 32 15.27 -3.54 -3.95
C SER A 32 16.59 -2.79 -4.20
N ASP A 33 16.49 -1.49 -4.48
CA ASP A 33 17.67 -0.65 -4.74
C ASP A 33 18.54 -0.48 -3.47
N GLN A 34 17.92 -0.36 -2.29
CA GLN A 34 18.63 -0.31 -1.00
C GLN A 34 19.30 -1.63 -0.64
N ILE A 35 18.70 -2.76 -0.98
CA ILE A 35 19.30 -4.08 -0.79
C ILE A 35 20.52 -4.23 -1.72
N GLY A 36 20.37 -3.84 -3.00
CA GLY A 36 21.40 -4.01 -4.00
C GLY A 36 21.86 -5.46 -4.09
N THR A 37 23.13 -5.73 -3.79
CA THR A 37 23.74 -7.06 -3.84
C THR A 37 23.94 -7.73 -2.47
N LYS A 38 23.40 -7.14 -1.39
CA LYS A 38 23.65 -7.62 -0.01
C LYS A 38 23.04 -9.01 0.24
N PHE A 39 21.85 -9.25 -0.32
CA PHE A 39 21.17 -10.54 -0.25
C PHE A 39 20.11 -10.66 -1.35
N THR A 40 19.59 -11.86 -1.58
CA THR A 40 18.51 -12.09 -2.54
C THR A 40 17.16 -11.77 -1.90
N LEU A 41 16.42 -10.81 -2.48
CA LEU A 41 15.07 -10.47 -2.05
C LEU A 41 14.07 -11.50 -2.57
N GLY A 42 13.35 -12.16 -1.67
CA GLY A 42 12.14 -12.92 -1.98
C GLY A 42 10.89 -12.10 -1.67
N THR A 43 9.83 -12.30 -2.42
CA THR A 43 8.51 -11.73 -2.14
C THR A 43 7.46 -12.83 -2.17
N GLU A 44 6.47 -12.73 -1.28
CA GLU A 44 5.35 -13.67 -1.24
C GLU A 44 4.04 -12.91 -0.94
N VAL A 45 2.92 -13.55 -1.26
CA VAL A 45 1.59 -13.05 -0.97
C VAL A 45 1.38 -12.92 0.54
N PHE A 46 0.54 -11.97 0.96
CA PHE A 46 0.25 -11.81 2.38
C PHE A 46 -0.40 -13.08 2.95
N PRO A 47 0.15 -13.65 4.03
CA PRO A 47 -0.38 -14.87 4.62
C PRO A 47 -1.76 -14.63 5.24
N ILE A 48 -2.78 -15.26 4.69
CA ILE A 48 -4.14 -15.25 5.21
C ILE A 48 -4.60 -16.70 5.38
N ASP A 49 -5.06 -17.04 6.55
CA ASP A 49 -5.47 -18.40 6.93
C ASP A 49 -6.66 -18.89 6.07
N ASP A 50 -7.71 -18.09 5.95
CA ASP A 50 -8.86 -18.38 5.10
C ASP A 50 -8.90 -17.48 3.87
N LYS A 51 -8.36 -17.97 2.76
CA LYS A 51 -8.33 -17.24 1.48
C LYS A 51 -9.71 -16.91 0.91
N ALA A 52 -10.74 -17.67 1.30
CA ALA A 52 -12.10 -17.43 0.83
C ALA A 52 -12.79 -16.26 1.53
N LYS A 53 -12.35 -15.93 2.75
CA LYS A 53 -12.95 -14.88 3.59
C LYS A 53 -12.05 -13.66 3.77
N GLY A 54 -10.75 -13.81 3.54
CA GLY A 54 -9.77 -12.74 3.74
C GLY A 54 -9.65 -11.82 2.53
N GLY A 55 -9.81 -10.50 2.73
CA GLY A 55 -9.54 -9.47 1.73
C GLY A 55 -8.27 -8.68 2.07
N ILE A 56 -7.62 -8.13 1.05
CA ILE A 56 -6.48 -7.23 1.22
C ILE A 56 -6.93 -5.82 0.88
N PRO A 57 -6.92 -4.89 1.86
CA PRO A 57 -7.34 -3.52 1.61
C PRO A 57 -6.38 -2.84 0.62
N THR A 58 -6.95 -2.27 -0.44
CA THR A 58 -6.21 -1.50 -1.42
C THR A 58 -6.30 -0.02 -1.08
N GLY A 59 -5.14 0.61 -0.92
CA GLY A 59 -5.00 2.05 -0.94
C GLY A 59 -4.61 2.53 -2.33
N GLY A 60 -4.37 3.81 -2.47
CA GLY A 60 -3.90 4.36 -3.74
C GLY A 60 -4.00 5.88 -3.76
N SER A 61 -3.69 6.41 -4.94
CA SER A 61 -3.84 7.83 -5.24
C SER A 61 -4.89 8.02 -6.32
N ALA A 62 -5.60 9.13 -6.27
CA ALA A 62 -6.56 9.51 -7.29
C ALA A 62 -6.10 10.80 -7.98
N ILE A 63 -6.43 10.92 -9.27
CA ILE A 63 -6.25 12.17 -10.02
C ILE A 63 -7.50 13.00 -9.84
N ILE A 64 -7.34 14.24 -9.37
CA ILE A 64 -8.44 15.19 -9.17
C ILE A 64 -8.19 16.40 -10.06
N ILE A 65 -9.14 16.74 -10.93
CA ILE A 65 -9.10 17.93 -11.76
C ILE A 65 -9.74 19.08 -10.99
N THR A 66 -8.92 20.05 -10.57
CA THR A 66 -9.37 21.21 -9.79
C THR A 66 -9.55 22.47 -10.65
N ALA A 67 -9.17 22.43 -11.91
CA ALA A 67 -9.33 23.56 -12.83
C ALA A 67 -10.81 23.92 -13.00
N LYS A 68 -11.13 25.22 -12.97
CA LYS A 68 -12.49 25.73 -13.22
C LYS A 68 -12.70 26.12 -14.69
N ASP A 69 -11.65 26.44 -15.40
CA ASP A 69 -11.67 26.78 -16.83
C ASP A 69 -11.82 25.52 -17.68
N THR A 70 -12.76 25.54 -18.64
CA THR A 70 -13.11 24.39 -19.48
C THR A 70 -11.96 23.92 -20.36
N THR A 71 -11.12 24.84 -20.88
CA THR A 71 -9.99 24.49 -21.72
C THR A 71 -8.93 23.76 -20.89
N LYS A 72 -8.66 24.26 -19.68
CA LYS A 72 -7.74 23.60 -18.73
C LYS A 72 -8.28 22.25 -18.24
N GLN A 73 -9.60 22.12 -18.03
CA GLN A 73 -10.21 20.84 -17.70
C GLN A 73 -9.99 19.79 -18.79
N LYS A 74 -10.20 20.19 -20.07
CA LYS A 74 -9.97 19.30 -21.22
C LYS A 74 -8.50 18.88 -21.29
N ALA A 75 -7.56 19.80 -21.16
CA ALA A 75 -6.13 19.49 -21.16
C ALA A 75 -5.75 18.56 -20.00
N ALA A 76 -6.25 18.81 -18.80
CA ALA A 76 -6.04 17.96 -17.62
C ALA A 76 -6.62 16.55 -17.81
N TRP A 77 -7.77 16.44 -18.50
CA TRP A 77 -8.37 15.15 -18.82
C TRP A 77 -7.52 14.34 -19.82
N GLU A 78 -6.98 15.00 -20.87
CA GLU A 78 -6.06 14.32 -21.80
C GLU A 78 -4.82 13.77 -21.06
N TYR A 79 -4.27 14.59 -20.16
CA TYR A 79 -3.14 14.15 -19.31
C TYR A 79 -3.54 12.98 -18.38
N ALA A 80 -4.71 13.04 -17.75
CA ALA A 80 -5.20 11.95 -16.91
C ALA A 80 -5.38 10.64 -17.71
N LYS A 81 -5.92 10.72 -18.94
CA LYS A 81 -6.01 9.56 -19.84
C LYS A 81 -4.64 8.96 -20.16
N PHE A 82 -3.67 9.80 -20.46
CA PHE A 82 -2.30 9.34 -20.69
C PHE A 82 -1.73 8.63 -19.45
N LEU A 83 -1.84 9.24 -18.26
CA LEU A 83 -1.33 8.67 -17.01
C LEU A 83 -1.98 7.33 -16.64
N THR A 84 -3.22 7.10 -17.04
CA THR A 84 -3.93 5.83 -16.81
C THR A 84 -3.83 4.88 -18.00
N GLY A 85 -3.14 5.28 -19.07
CA GLY A 85 -2.83 4.44 -20.23
C GLY A 85 -1.77 3.39 -19.92
N PRO A 86 -1.67 2.32 -20.75
CA PRO A 86 -0.79 1.20 -20.44
C PRO A 86 0.69 1.56 -20.45
N GLU A 87 1.12 2.49 -21.29
CA GLU A 87 2.52 2.97 -21.37
C GLU A 87 2.95 3.68 -20.10
N ALA A 88 2.15 4.66 -19.65
CA ALA A 88 2.44 5.38 -18.41
C ALA A 88 2.37 4.44 -17.19
N GLN A 89 1.40 3.52 -17.16
CA GLN A 89 1.27 2.54 -16.08
C GLN A 89 2.45 1.55 -16.06
N LYS A 90 3.01 1.19 -17.20
CA LYS A 90 4.26 0.42 -17.26
C LYS A 90 5.38 1.17 -16.53
N ILE A 91 5.60 2.45 -16.86
CA ILE A 91 6.63 3.28 -16.22
C ILE A 91 6.40 3.34 -14.70
N VAL A 92 5.17 3.61 -14.27
CA VAL A 92 4.83 3.67 -12.83
C VAL A 92 5.21 2.39 -12.11
N VAL A 93 4.88 1.23 -12.67
CA VAL A 93 5.21 -0.07 -12.07
C VAL A 93 6.73 -0.27 -11.99
N GLU A 94 7.44 -0.02 -13.08
CA GLU A 94 8.88 -0.23 -13.17
C GLU A 94 9.68 0.63 -12.18
N VAL A 95 9.23 1.86 -11.93
CA VAL A 95 9.94 2.80 -11.04
C VAL A 95 9.48 2.76 -9.58
N THR A 96 8.37 2.10 -9.27
CA THR A 96 7.82 2.08 -7.91
C THR A 96 7.59 0.67 -7.38
N GLY A 97 7.04 -0.21 -8.21
CA GLY A 97 6.47 -1.50 -7.82
C GLY A 97 4.95 -1.48 -7.58
N TYR A 98 4.27 -0.33 -7.80
CA TYR A 98 2.80 -0.26 -7.73
C TYR A 98 2.14 -1.29 -8.65
N LEU A 99 0.91 -1.67 -8.31
CA LEU A 99 0.07 -2.40 -9.25
C LEU A 99 -0.44 -1.46 -10.36
N PRO A 100 -0.47 -1.89 -11.62
CA PRO A 100 -1.04 -1.08 -12.69
C PRO A 100 -2.55 -0.97 -12.52
N THR A 101 -3.10 0.22 -12.70
CA THR A 101 -4.55 0.45 -12.72
C THR A 101 -5.18 0.11 -14.06
N ASN A 102 -4.35 -0.03 -15.11
CA ASN A 102 -4.77 -0.42 -16.45
C ASN A 102 -4.43 -1.90 -16.69
N LYS A 103 -5.46 -2.73 -16.93
CA LYS A 103 -5.29 -4.17 -17.16
C LYS A 103 -4.41 -4.48 -18.36
N LEU A 104 -4.43 -3.66 -19.41
CA LEU A 104 -3.59 -3.85 -20.60
C LEU A 104 -2.10 -3.72 -20.26
N ALA A 105 -1.76 -2.88 -19.26
CA ALA A 105 -0.36 -2.69 -18.86
C ALA A 105 0.32 -3.98 -18.38
N SER A 106 -0.43 -4.95 -17.85
CA SER A 106 0.10 -6.25 -17.44
C SER A 106 0.40 -7.19 -18.60
N GLY A 107 -0.01 -6.83 -19.82
CA GLY A 107 0.11 -7.65 -21.02
C GLY A 107 1.54 -7.81 -21.52
N PRO A 108 1.72 -8.71 -22.51
CA PRO A 108 3.03 -9.06 -23.08
C PRO A 108 3.73 -7.89 -23.77
N GLU A 109 2.98 -6.89 -24.23
CA GLU A 109 3.52 -5.70 -24.91
C GLU A 109 4.13 -4.68 -23.95
N TYR A 110 3.75 -4.73 -22.67
CA TYR A 110 4.12 -3.74 -21.66
C TYR A 110 4.93 -4.36 -20.51
N LEU A 111 4.28 -4.82 -19.45
CA LEU A 111 4.94 -5.33 -18.25
C LEU A 111 5.31 -6.82 -18.31
N GLY A 112 4.79 -7.58 -19.27
CA GLY A 112 5.09 -9.00 -19.38
C GLY A 112 6.60 -9.32 -19.39
N PRO A 113 7.42 -8.66 -20.22
CA PRO A 113 8.87 -8.85 -20.23
C PRO A 113 9.55 -8.43 -18.93
N PHE A 114 9.08 -7.31 -18.34
CA PHE A 114 9.60 -6.81 -17.07
C PHE A 114 9.36 -7.79 -15.92
N TYR A 115 8.15 -8.33 -15.80
CA TYR A 115 7.80 -9.32 -14.76
C TYR A 115 8.55 -10.64 -14.92
N LYS A 116 8.85 -11.06 -16.15
CA LYS A 116 9.70 -12.23 -16.39
C LYS A 116 11.12 -12.05 -15.86
N GLN A 117 11.68 -10.84 -16.03
CA GLN A 117 13.01 -10.50 -15.56
C GLN A 117 13.04 -10.16 -14.06
N ASN A 118 11.91 -9.69 -13.51
CA ASN A 118 11.78 -9.23 -12.13
C ASN A 118 10.56 -9.91 -11.46
N PRO A 119 10.60 -11.22 -11.21
CA PRO A 119 9.42 -11.97 -10.74
C PRO A 119 8.89 -11.48 -9.39
N HIS A 120 9.72 -10.90 -8.55
CA HIS A 120 9.33 -10.30 -7.28
C HIS A 120 8.37 -9.10 -7.45
N PHE A 121 8.42 -8.37 -8.56
CA PHE A 121 7.44 -7.32 -8.88
C PHE A 121 6.07 -7.87 -9.29
N ALA A 122 6.02 -9.12 -9.77
CA ALA A 122 4.75 -9.75 -10.15
C ALA A 122 3.97 -10.32 -8.96
N THR A 123 4.57 -10.46 -7.78
CA THR A 123 3.95 -11.09 -6.61
C THR A 123 2.62 -10.45 -6.24
N ALA A 124 2.56 -9.11 -6.20
CA ALA A 124 1.36 -8.40 -5.82
C ALA A 124 0.20 -8.58 -6.84
N THR A 125 0.47 -8.93 -8.09
CA THR A 125 -0.59 -9.19 -9.08
C THR A 125 -1.40 -10.43 -8.74
N ARG A 126 -0.85 -11.39 -7.98
CA ARG A 126 -1.55 -12.59 -7.50
C ARG A 126 -2.58 -12.30 -6.39
N GLU A 127 -2.56 -11.09 -5.85
CA GLU A 127 -3.45 -10.63 -4.77
C GLU A 127 -4.65 -9.82 -5.30
N THR A 128 -4.69 -9.49 -6.59
CA THR A 128 -5.71 -8.60 -7.17
C THR A 128 -7.13 -9.11 -7.01
N ASP A 129 -7.34 -10.43 -7.06
CA ASP A 129 -8.67 -11.03 -6.90
C ASP A 129 -9.17 -10.97 -5.44
N ARG A 130 -8.27 -10.70 -4.50
CA ARG A 130 -8.57 -10.54 -3.07
C ARG A 130 -8.59 -9.07 -2.65
N ALA A 131 -8.38 -8.16 -3.60
CA ALA A 131 -8.35 -6.73 -3.35
C ALA A 131 -9.73 -6.22 -2.94
N VAL A 132 -9.79 -5.55 -1.80
CA VAL A 132 -11.01 -4.88 -1.31
C VAL A 132 -10.74 -3.38 -1.19
N PRO A 133 -11.72 -2.52 -1.49
CA PRO A 133 -11.54 -1.09 -1.33
C PRO A 133 -11.18 -0.73 0.12
N TRP A 134 -10.24 0.18 0.28
CA TRP A 134 -10.02 0.81 1.58
C TRP A 134 -11.26 1.59 1.98
N GLN A 135 -11.82 1.26 3.13
CA GLN A 135 -12.98 1.99 3.66
C GLN A 135 -12.52 2.90 4.80
N GLY A 136 -12.75 4.19 4.62
CA GLY A 136 -12.62 5.16 5.70
C GLY A 136 -13.85 5.16 6.59
N TYR A 137 -13.72 5.75 7.77
CA TYR A 137 -14.86 6.00 8.64
C TYR A 137 -15.75 7.11 8.08
N PRO A 138 -17.08 7.05 8.29
CA PRO A 138 -17.99 8.10 7.86
C PRO A 138 -17.67 9.43 8.58
N GLY A 139 -18.01 10.53 7.92
CA GLY A 139 -17.83 11.88 8.48
C GLY A 139 -16.42 12.44 8.32
N GLY A 140 -16.18 13.60 8.88
CA GLY A 140 -14.94 14.36 8.75
C GLY A 140 -13.76 13.87 9.61
N ASN A 141 -14.00 12.91 10.51
CA ASN A 141 -13.03 12.48 11.53
C ASN A 141 -12.22 11.24 11.16
N SER A 142 -12.34 10.70 9.94
CA SER A 142 -11.71 9.44 9.53
C SER A 142 -10.21 9.36 9.87
N VAL A 143 -9.44 10.42 9.55
CA VAL A 143 -8.00 10.48 9.85
C VAL A 143 -7.73 10.50 11.37
N ARG A 144 -8.58 11.17 12.12
CA ARG A 144 -8.46 11.27 13.59
C ARG A 144 -8.75 9.92 14.24
N VAL A 145 -9.80 9.22 13.79
CA VAL A 145 -10.12 7.86 14.23
C VAL A 145 -8.92 6.94 13.99
N TRP A 146 -8.38 6.94 12.78
CA TRP A 146 -7.23 6.11 12.44
C TRP A 146 -6.00 6.38 13.33
N ARG A 147 -5.69 7.66 13.61
CA ARG A 147 -4.57 8.02 14.50
C ARG A 147 -4.79 7.52 15.91
N THR A 148 -5.97 7.77 16.48
CA THR A 148 -6.35 7.33 17.83
C THR A 148 -6.25 5.81 17.96
N GLN A 149 -6.78 5.07 17.01
CA GLN A 149 -6.68 3.60 17.00
C GLN A 149 -5.23 3.12 16.95
N ARG A 150 -4.41 3.72 16.09
CA ARG A 150 -2.98 3.39 16.01
C ARG A 150 -2.26 3.64 17.33
N GLU A 151 -2.51 4.75 17.99
CA GLU A 151 -1.89 5.09 19.28
C GLU A 151 -2.26 4.08 20.37
N ILE A 152 -3.53 3.70 20.46
CA ILE A 152 -3.99 2.70 21.43
C ILE A 152 -3.35 1.34 21.16
N ILE A 153 -3.39 0.86 19.92
CA ILE A 153 -2.77 -0.41 19.52
C ILE A 153 -1.26 -0.39 19.82
N THR A 154 -0.61 0.72 19.53
CA THR A 154 0.82 0.90 19.85
C THR A 154 1.09 0.78 21.35
N GLY A 155 0.25 1.39 22.19
CA GLY A 155 0.35 1.27 23.65
C GLY A 155 0.17 -0.17 24.16
N VAL A 156 -0.77 -0.91 23.56
CA VAL A 156 -0.97 -2.33 23.87
C VAL A 156 0.26 -3.15 23.46
N MET A 157 0.79 -2.92 22.26
CA MET A 157 1.98 -3.64 21.75
C MET A 157 3.24 -3.36 22.58
N ARG A 158 3.34 -2.20 23.20
CA ARG A 158 4.43 -1.85 24.13
C ARG A 158 4.28 -2.45 25.53
N GLY A 159 3.06 -2.87 25.88
CA GLY A 159 2.72 -3.28 27.24
C GLY A 159 2.34 -2.11 28.17
N ASP A 160 2.20 -0.90 27.61
CA ASP A 160 1.78 0.30 28.37
C ASP A 160 0.27 0.24 28.71
N ILE A 161 -0.50 -0.51 27.93
CA ILE A 161 -1.96 -0.67 28.06
C ILE A 161 -2.27 -2.18 28.03
N ALA A 162 -3.03 -2.66 29.01
CA ALA A 162 -3.52 -4.04 28.98
C ALA A 162 -4.44 -4.27 27.76
N PRO A 163 -4.42 -5.44 27.10
CA PRO A 163 -5.19 -5.71 25.88
C PRO A 163 -6.70 -5.41 26.02
N GLU A 164 -7.31 -5.83 27.12
CA GLU A 164 -8.72 -5.61 27.40
C GLU A 164 -9.05 -4.10 27.54
N ALA A 165 -8.23 -3.37 28.29
CA ALA A 165 -8.39 -1.91 28.44
C ALA A 165 -8.14 -1.18 27.11
N GLY A 166 -7.23 -1.69 26.28
CA GLY A 166 -6.98 -1.20 24.92
C GLY A 166 -8.21 -1.37 24.03
N LEU A 167 -8.87 -2.53 24.08
CA LEU A 167 -10.09 -2.79 23.32
C LEU A 167 -11.24 -1.89 23.73
N ASP A 168 -11.47 -1.73 25.04
CA ASP A 168 -12.50 -0.82 25.56
C ASP A 168 -12.28 0.61 25.12
N ARG A 169 -11.02 1.08 25.16
CA ARG A 169 -10.66 2.40 24.67
C ARG A 169 -10.87 2.55 23.17
N LEU A 170 -10.50 1.54 22.35
CA LEU A 170 -10.72 1.53 20.89
C LEU A 170 -12.19 1.74 20.58
N VAL A 171 -13.08 0.98 21.21
CA VAL A 171 -14.52 1.08 20.99
C VAL A 171 -15.05 2.45 21.43
N LYS A 172 -14.73 2.86 22.65
CA LYS A 172 -15.22 4.11 23.24
C LYS A 172 -14.78 5.34 22.45
N GLU A 173 -13.47 5.45 22.16
CA GLU A 173 -12.90 6.61 21.49
C GLU A 173 -13.29 6.67 20.02
N THR A 174 -13.35 5.52 19.32
CA THR A 174 -13.86 5.45 17.95
C THR A 174 -15.30 5.93 17.89
N ASN A 175 -16.19 5.39 18.73
CA ASN A 175 -17.60 5.80 18.74
C ASN A 175 -17.80 7.27 19.11
N SER A 176 -16.94 7.83 19.95
CA SER A 176 -16.98 9.27 20.28
C SER A 176 -16.62 10.15 19.09
N LEU A 177 -15.70 9.71 18.23
CA LEU A 177 -15.26 10.46 17.06
C LEU A 177 -16.20 10.33 15.85
N LEU A 178 -17.08 9.33 15.85
CA LEU A 178 -18.07 9.09 14.80
C LEU A 178 -19.40 9.83 15.01
N LYS A 179 -19.58 10.48 16.15
CA LYS A 179 -20.74 11.33 16.46
C LYS A 179 -20.52 12.73 15.89
#